data_f85ee572fbdb4004152817dd215c3efe
#
_entry.id   f85ee572fbdb4004152817dd215c3efe
#
_cell.length_a   1.000
_cell.length_b   1.000
_cell.length_c   1.000
_cell.angle_alpha   90.00
_cell.angle_beta   90.00
_cell.angle_gamma   90.00
#
_symmetry.space_group_name_H-M   'P 1'
#
loop_
_entity.id
_entity.type
_entity.pdbx_description
1 polymer ?
#
loop_
_entity_poly.entity_id
_entity_poly.type
_entity_poly.pdbx_seq_one_letter_code
_entity_poly.pdbx_strand_id
1 'polypeptide(L)'
;MASFNESILPETLRSIDSATFTGSYQALGTPLVYAARAVKWTNNSNKDVTLSWNGTVDHEFIPAGSSFIFDVAANKEGTNQCYIAAGTQFYVKGSAGTGSFYMSSYYA
;
A
#
# COMPACT_ATOMS: atom_id res chain seq x y z
N MET A 1 -23.11 -0.12 19.47
CA MET A 1 -22.53 1.01 19.41
C MET A 1 -21.13 1.11 19.84
N ALA A 2 -20.60 0.10 20.25
CA ALA A 2 -19.26 0.10 20.67
C ALA A 2 -18.27 0.52 19.62
N SER A 3 -18.68 0.48 18.38
CA SER A 3 -17.77 0.84 17.32
C SER A 3 -17.29 2.27 17.40
N PHE A 4 -17.94 3.11 18.16
CA PHE A 4 -17.47 4.47 18.34
C PHE A 4 -16.11 4.52 18.98
N ASN A 5 -15.76 3.50 19.71
CA ASN A 5 -14.52 3.50 20.46
C ASN A 5 -13.43 2.65 19.82
N GLU A 6 -13.67 2.17 18.61
CA GLU A 6 -12.63 1.40 17.94
C GLU A 6 -11.46 2.29 17.59
N SER A 7 -10.28 1.84 17.89
CA SER A 7 -9.05 2.55 17.53
C SER A 7 -8.56 2.07 16.18
N ILE A 8 -7.99 2.99 15.43
CA ILE A 8 -7.26 2.65 14.21
C ILE A 8 -5.82 2.42 14.60
N LEU A 9 -5.26 1.31 14.14
CA LEU A 9 -3.91 0.92 14.47
C LEU A 9 -3.09 0.74 13.20
N PRO A 10 -1.80 1.12 13.22
CA PRO A 10 -0.95 0.90 12.06
C PRO A 10 -0.31 -0.48 12.12
N GLU A 11 -0.06 -1.05 10.95
CA GLU A 11 0.84 -2.19 10.84
C GLU A 11 2.27 -1.65 10.67
N THR A 12 3.24 -2.54 10.76
CA THR A 12 4.62 -2.16 10.58
C THR A 12 4.83 -1.60 9.18
N LEU A 13 5.57 -0.51 9.09
CA LEU A 13 5.88 0.12 7.80
C LEU A 13 6.59 -0.86 6.89
N ARG A 14 6.14 -0.93 5.65
CA ARG A 14 6.76 -1.76 4.64
C ARG A 14 7.57 -0.87 3.69
N SER A 15 8.71 -1.36 3.25
CA SER A 15 9.56 -0.57 2.35
C SER A 15 10.33 -1.48 1.42
N ILE A 16 10.76 -0.91 0.31
CA ILE A 16 11.65 -1.58 -0.63
C ILE A 16 12.61 -0.54 -1.18
N ASP A 17 13.89 -0.90 -1.26
CA ASP A 17 14.92 -0.01 -1.77
C ASP A 17 14.84 -0.01 -3.30
N SER A 18 14.71 1.19 -3.87
CA SER A 18 14.56 1.31 -5.32
C SER A 18 15.80 0.82 -6.08
N ALA A 19 16.95 0.74 -5.43
CA ALA A 19 18.14 0.20 -6.08
C ALA A 19 17.99 -1.27 -6.46
N THR A 20 17.03 -1.97 -5.84
CA THR A 20 16.78 -3.39 -6.13
C THR A 20 15.80 -3.59 -7.30
N PHE A 21 15.22 -2.53 -7.84
CA PHE A 21 14.25 -2.65 -8.92
C PHE A 21 14.90 -3.18 -10.19
N THR A 22 14.20 -4.09 -10.88
CA THR A 22 14.71 -4.72 -12.09
C THR A 22 13.78 -4.56 -13.28
N GLY A 23 12.67 -3.82 -13.11
CA GLY A 23 11.65 -3.71 -14.15
C GLY A 23 10.58 -4.80 -14.03
N SER A 24 10.78 -5.75 -13.13
CA SER A 24 9.78 -6.79 -12.86
C SER A 24 9.15 -6.55 -11.49
N TYR A 25 7.95 -7.06 -11.28
CA TYR A 25 7.27 -6.90 -10.00
C TYR A 25 8.02 -7.61 -8.89
N GLN A 26 8.09 -6.95 -7.74
CA GLN A 26 8.65 -7.50 -6.51
C GLN A 26 7.67 -7.26 -5.39
N ALA A 27 7.63 -8.17 -4.42
CA ALA A 27 6.74 -8.02 -3.28
C ALA A 27 7.12 -6.79 -2.46
N LEU A 28 6.13 -5.99 -2.09
CA LEU A 28 6.33 -4.84 -1.22
C LEU A 28 6.13 -5.30 0.21
N GLY A 29 7.21 -5.78 0.83
CA GLY A 29 7.15 -6.29 2.18
C GLY A 29 6.32 -7.55 2.29
N THR A 30 5.68 -7.73 3.44
CA THR A 30 4.85 -8.89 3.73
C THR A 30 3.39 -8.62 3.40
N PRO A 31 2.56 -9.66 3.23
CA PRO A 31 1.12 -9.45 3.05
C PRO A 31 0.51 -8.74 4.26
N LEU A 32 -0.64 -8.12 4.05
CA LEU A 32 -1.36 -7.49 5.14
C LEU A 32 -1.72 -8.54 6.20
N VAL A 33 -1.45 -8.22 7.45
CA VAL A 33 -1.79 -9.10 8.56
C VAL A 33 -3.27 -8.96 8.90
N TYR A 34 -3.80 -7.76 8.80
CA TYR A 34 -5.19 -7.45 9.12
C TYR A 34 -5.87 -6.83 7.92
N ALA A 35 -7.20 -6.88 7.90
CA ALA A 35 -7.95 -6.16 6.89
C ALA A 35 -7.70 -4.67 7.04
N ALA A 36 -7.26 -4.01 5.98
CA ALA A 36 -6.87 -2.61 6.05
C ALA A 36 -8.05 -1.70 5.75
N ARG A 37 -8.13 -0.60 6.49
CA ARG A 37 -9.12 0.45 6.26
C ARG A 37 -8.53 1.55 5.40
N ALA A 38 -7.24 1.72 5.43
CA ALA A 38 -6.54 2.71 4.60
C ALA A 38 -5.12 2.26 4.39
N VAL A 39 -4.56 2.60 3.24
CA VAL A 39 -3.15 2.41 2.97
C VAL A 39 -2.60 3.69 2.35
N LYS A 40 -1.33 3.93 2.60
CA LYS A 40 -0.64 5.07 2.01
C LYS A 40 0.62 4.57 1.36
N TRP A 41 0.79 4.90 0.09
CA TRP A 41 2.01 4.58 -0.63
C TRP A 41 2.81 5.86 -0.81
N THR A 42 4.09 5.81 -0.48
CA THR A 42 4.98 6.95 -0.60
C THR A 42 6.17 6.56 -1.46
N ASN A 43 6.32 7.25 -2.57
CA ASN A 43 7.46 7.03 -3.46
C ASN A 43 8.53 8.06 -3.15
N ASN A 44 9.44 7.70 -2.24
CA ASN A 44 10.55 8.58 -1.88
C ASN A 44 11.81 8.14 -2.63
N SER A 45 11.64 7.86 -3.92
CA SER A 45 12.76 7.51 -4.80
C SER A 45 12.78 8.47 -5.97
N ASN A 46 13.82 8.38 -6.79
CA ASN A 46 13.94 9.23 -7.97
C ASN A 46 13.40 8.58 -9.23
N LYS A 47 12.66 7.47 -9.09
CA LYS A 47 12.05 6.78 -10.22
C LYS A 47 10.56 6.61 -10.00
N ASP A 48 9.80 6.61 -11.10
CA ASP A 48 8.38 6.31 -11.01
C ASP A 48 8.18 4.84 -10.67
N VAL A 49 7.11 4.54 -9.93
CA VAL A 49 6.82 3.19 -9.48
C VAL A 49 5.41 2.82 -9.90
N THR A 50 5.26 1.61 -10.45
CA THR A 50 3.95 1.03 -10.74
C THR A 50 3.64 0.02 -9.67
N LEU A 51 2.41 0.05 -9.17
CA LEU A 51 1.97 -0.81 -8.08
C LEU A 51 0.91 -1.79 -8.58
N SER A 52 0.96 -3.00 -8.08
CA SER A 52 0.01 -4.04 -8.43
C SER A 52 -0.54 -4.69 -7.18
N TRP A 53 -1.81 -5.09 -7.26
CA TRP A 53 -2.48 -5.82 -6.19
C TRP A 53 -2.30 -7.33 -6.35
N ASN A 54 -1.78 -7.79 -7.49
CA ASN A 54 -1.62 -9.23 -7.73
C ASN A 54 -0.29 -9.62 -8.36
N GLY A 55 0.56 -8.63 -8.67
CA GLY A 55 1.89 -8.92 -9.20
C GLY A 55 1.93 -9.15 -10.70
N THR A 56 0.82 -9.03 -11.41
CA THR A 56 0.79 -9.26 -12.86
C THR A 56 0.17 -8.12 -13.64
N VAL A 57 -0.76 -7.37 -13.04
CA VAL A 57 -1.47 -6.29 -13.72
C VAL A 57 -1.11 -4.97 -13.05
N ASP A 58 -0.86 -3.95 -13.86
CA ASP A 58 -0.57 -2.61 -13.35
C ASP A 58 -1.88 -1.99 -12.84
N HIS A 59 -1.92 -1.59 -11.57
CA HIS A 59 -3.12 -1.01 -10.98
C HIS A 59 -2.96 0.45 -10.61
N GLU A 60 -1.79 0.85 -10.10
CA GLU A 60 -1.56 2.22 -9.65
C GLU A 60 -0.21 2.70 -10.16
N PHE A 61 -0.12 4.00 -10.42
CA PHE A 61 1.12 4.62 -10.85
C PHE A 61 1.45 5.74 -9.87
N ILE A 62 2.64 5.67 -9.28
CA ILE A 62 3.03 6.63 -8.25
C ILE A 62 4.34 7.28 -8.69
N PRO A 63 4.26 8.53 -9.18
CA PRO A 63 5.45 9.22 -9.68
C PRO A 63 6.49 9.45 -8.59
N ALA A 64 7.74 9.61 -9.03
CA ALA A 64 8.84 9.90 -8.12
C ALA A 64 8.50 11.09 -7.25
N GLY A 65 8.74 10.96 -5.95
CA GLY A 65 8.55 12.04 -4.99
C GLY A 65 7.11 12.28 -4.59
N SER A 66 6.16 11.43 -4.97
CA SER A 66 4.76 11.65 -4.65
C SER A 66 4.23 10.56 -3.70
N SER A 67 3.04 10.80 -3.17
CA SER A 67 2.38 9.83 -2.30
C SER A 67 0.90 9.77 -2.64
N PHE A 68 0.27 8.67 -2.26
CA PHE A 68 -1.13 8.42 -2.54
C PHE A 68 -1.75 7.68 -1.36
N ILE A 69 -2.88 8.19 -0.89
CA ILE A 69 -3.62 7.59 0.21
C ILE A 69 -4.88 6.95 -0.35
N PHE A 70 -5.07 5.68 -0.05
CA PHE A 70 -6.27 4.96 -0.45
C PHE A 70 -7.07 4.65 0.81
N ASP A 71 -8.14 5.40 1.01
CA ASP A 71 -8.97 5.28 2.21
C ASP A 71 -10.29 4.62 1.81
N VAL A 72 -10.38 3.32 2.07
CA VAL A 72 -11.55 2.55 1.66
C VAL A 72 -12.72 2.69 2.61
N ALA A 73 -12.49 3.26 3.79
CA ALA A 73 -13.55 3.41 4.78
C ALA A 73 -14.31 4.73 4.63
N ALA A 74 -13.78 5.67 3.84
CA ALA A 74 -14.31 7.02 3.82
C ALA A 74 -15.73 7.11 3.27
N ASN A 75 -16.08 6.26 2.32
CA ASN A 75 -17.40 6.31 1.66
C ASN A 75 -18.29 5.15 2.04
N LYS A 76 -17.98 4.50 3.13
CA LYS A 76 -18.79 3.39 3.58
C LYS A 76 -20.13 3.87 4.08
N GLU A 77 -21.19 3.16 3.75
CA GLU A 77 -22.52 3.46 4.25
C GLU A 77 -23.23 2.20 4.67
N GLY A 78 -24.20 2.35 5.54
CA GLY A 78 -25.04 1.27 6.00
C GLY A 78 -24.22 0.26 6.79
N THR A 79 -24.58 -1.00 6.67
CA THR A 79 -23.94 -2.06 7.41
C THR A 79 -22.78 -2.69 6.64
N ASN A 80 -22.62 -2.36 5.37
CA ASN A 80 -21.53 -2.91 4.58
C ASN A 80 -20.25 -2.16 4.86
N GLN A 81 -19.16 -2.89 4.90
CA GLN A 81 -17.86 -2.31 5.17
C GLN A 81 -16.94 -2.60 4.01
N CYS A 82 -16.19 -1.61 3.57
CA CYS A 82 -15.15 -1.80 2.58
C CYS A 82 -13.83 -1.93 3.29
N TYR A 83 -12.99 -2.82 2.81
CA TYR A 83 -11.67 -3.01 3.37
C TYR A 83 -10.80 -3.74 2.37
N ILE A 84 -9.49 -3.66 2.58
CA ILE A 84 -8.54 -4.46 1.81
C ILE A 84 -8.29 -5.71 2.62
N ALA A 85 -8.53 -6.87 2.04
CA ALA A 85 -8.53 -8.13 2.78
C ALA A 85 -7.18 -8.43 3.42
N ALA A 86 -7.22 -9.03 4.61
CA ALA A 86 -6.02 -9.59 5.22
C ALA A 86 -5.41 -10.59 4.26
N GLY A 87 -4.09 -10.65 4.20
CA GLY A 87 -3.40 -11.55 3.29
C GLY A 87 -3.13 -10.96 1.91
N THR A 88 -3.63 -9.76 1.63
CA THR A 88 -3.33 -9.10 0.35
C THR A 88 -1.85 -8.74 0.30
N GLN A 89 -1.19 -9.15 -0.77
CA GLN A 89 0.21 -8.83 -1.00
C GLN A 89 0.27 -7.81 -2.13
N PHE A 90 0.92 -6.67 -1.87
CA PHE A 90 1.14 -5.66 -2.90
C PHE A 90 2.50 -5.86 -3.54
N TYR A 91 2.61 -5.47 -4.80
CA TYR A 91 3.82 -5.62 -5.59
C TYR A 91 4.14 -4.29 -6.25
N VAL A 92 5.42 -4.03 -6.46
CA VAL A 92 5.88 -2.81 -7.11
C VAL A 92 6.91 -3.15 -8.16
N LYS A 93 7.00 -2.31 -9.19
CA LYS A 93 8.06 -2.41 -10.18
C LYS A 93 8.49 -1.02 -10.61
N GLY A 94 9.73 -0.94 -11.05
CA GLY A 94 10.30 0.31 -11.53
C GLY A 94 11.70 0.06 -12.00
N SER A 95 12.39 1.14 -12.38
CA SER A 95 13.80 1.08 -12.74
C SER A 95 14.65 1.30 -11.52
N ALA A 96 15.83 0.74 -11.49
CA ALA A 96 16.76 0.95 -10.39
C ALA A 96 17.05 2.43 -10.21
N GLY A 97 17.04 2.88 -8.97
CA GLY A 97 17.25 4.28 -8.64
C GLY A 97 17.80 4.45 -7.26
N THR A 98 17.56 5.62 -6.66
CA THR A 98 17.96 5.93 -5.30
C THR A 98 16.73 6.24 -4.48
N GLY A 99 16.79 5.96 -3.17
CA GLY A 99 15.67 6.15 -2.26
C GLY A 99 14.85 4.89 -2.13
N SER A 100 13.71 4.99 -1.48
CA SER A 100 12.88 3.84 -1.17
C SER A 100 11.42 4.13 -1.41
N PHE A 101 10.64 3.07 -1.59
CA PHE A 101 9.20 3.11 -1.70
C PHE A 101 8.61 2.52 -0.44
N TYR A 102 7.61 3.17 0.12
CA TYR A 102 7.04 2.80 1.42
C TYR A 102 5.55 2.57 1.33
N MET A 103 5.06 1.68 2.18
CA MET A 103 3.61 1.52 2.36
C MET A 103 3.29 1.50 3.84
N SER A 104 2.37 2.37 4.24
CA SER A 104 1.76 2.35 5.58
C SER A 104 0.37 1.76 5.44
N SER A 105 -0.04 0.93 6.39
CA SER A 105 -1.39 0.38 6.38
C SER A 105 -2.00 0.51 7.77
N TYR A 106 -3.31 0.70 7.81
CA TYR A 106 -4.05 0.95 9.03
C TYR A 106 -5.25 0.02 9.10
N TYR A 107 -5.50 -0.51 10.28
CA TYR A 107 -6.61 -1.42 10.51
C TYR A 107 -7.36 -1.03 11.78
N ALA A 108 -8.55 -1.57 11.92
CA ALA A 108 -9.34 -1.33 13.12
C ALA A 108 -10.12 -2.58 13.51
#